data_58ebe41f36b88d395ceed6562e3b9bb7
#
_entry.id   58ebe41f36b88d395ceed6562e3b9bb7
#
_cell.length_a   1.000
_cell.length_b   1.000
_cell.length_c   1.000
_cell.angle_alpha   90.00
_cell.angle_beta   90.00
_cell.angle_gamma   90.00
#
_symmetry.space_group_name_H-M   'P 1'
#
loop_
_entity.id
_entity.type
_entity.pdbx_description
1 polymer ?
#
loop_
_entity_poly.entity_id
_entity_poly.type
_entity_poly.pdbx_seq_one_letter_code
_entity_poly.pdbx_strand_id
1 'polypeptide(L)'
;SAASDVYKRQHKRDQERMNKLSQMSGETFKNHIFETLSKKRKELRNYVGKSKLLVVDVWASWCGPCKKEIPHLKKVYDDYKDKGLSIVSVSIDDSDKKWKEAVDKFEMPWEQLRTSSNEEMKSFMGDYLIGGIPHMIIIDKEGIIVYAGSALRAEKGQLQNLLNEKLK
;
A
#
# COMPACT_ATOMS: atom_id res chain seq x y z
N SER A 1 32.87 13.29 -11.13
CA SER A 1 32.59 14.35 -10.15
C SER A 1 31.87 13.79 -8.93
N ALA A 2 31.87 14.52 -7.86
CA ALA A 2 31.15 14.15 -6.63
C ALA A 2 29.66 13.98 -6.87
N ALA A 3 29.04 14.88 -7.66
CA ALA A 3 27.62 14.80 -8.01
C ALA A 3 27.32 13.53 -8.84
N SER A 4 28.18 13.20 -9.81
CA SER A 4 28.05 11.97 -10.61
C SER A 4 28.17 10.72 -9.74
N ASP A 5 29.10 10.72 -8.76
CA ASP A 5 29.29 9.59 -7.87
C ASP A 5 28.09 9.41 -6.91
N VAL A 6 27.51 10.52 -6.42
CA VAL A 6 26.29 10.47 -5.62
C VAL A 6 25.14 9.89 -6.42
N TYR A 7 24.96 10.34 -7.67
CA TYR A 7 23.92 9.81 -8.57
C TYR A 7 24.08 8.31 -8.80
N LYS A 8 25.30 7.86 -9.09
CA LYS A 8 25.58 6.43 -9.32
C LYS A 8 25.26 5.58 -8.10
N ARG A 9 25.63 6.04 -6.89
CA ARG A 9 25.32 5.33 -5.63
C ARG A 9 23.82 5.25 -5.38
N GLN A 10 23.09 6.35 -5.63
CA GLN A 10 21.64 6.36 -5.46
C GLN A 10 20.96 5.43 -6.47
N HIS A 11 21.38 5.46 -7.72
CA HIS A 11 20.85 4.58 -8.78
C HIS A 11 21.07 3.11 -8.42
N LYS A 12 22.25 2.76 -7.92
CA LYS A 12 22.56 1.39 -7.47
C LYS A 12 21.64 0.96 -6.33
N ARG A 13 21.43 1.82 -5.33
CA ARG A 13 20.54 1.52 -4.21
C ARG A 13 19.10 1.34 -4.67
N ASP A 14 18.64 2.17 -5.59
CA ASP A 14 17.29 2.06 -6.16
C ASP A 14 17.12 0.74 -6.93
N GLN A 15 18.11 0.34 -7.72
CA GLN A 15 18.11 -0.95 -8.42
C GLN A 15 18.07 -2.12 -7.44
N GLU A 16 18.87 -2.09 -6.41
CA GLU A 16 18.89 -3.13 -5.38
C GLU A 16 17.54 -3.25 -4.67
N ARG A 17 16.90 -2.11 -4.36
CA ARG A 17 15.56 -2.09 -3.76
C ARG A 17 14.54 -2.71 -4.69
N MET A 18 14.54 -2.32 -5.96
CA MET A 18 13.62 -2.84 -6.97
C MET A 18 13.78 -4.35 -7.16
N ASN A 19 15.02 -4.84 -7.17
CA ASN A 19 15.30 -6.27 -7.26
C ASN A 19 14.75 -7.03 -6.06
N LYS A 20 14.94 -6.50 -4.84
CA LYS A 20 14.38 -7.09 -3.61
C LYS A 20 12.86 -7.07 -3.60
N LEU A 21 12.24 -5.98 -4.09
CA LEU A 21 10.78 -5.88 -4.21
C LEU A 21 10.23 -6.94 -5.16
N SER A 22 10.88 -7.16 -6.31
CA SER A 22 10.42 -8.19 -7.24
C SER A 22 10.55 -9.60 -6.66
N GLN A 23 11.55 -9.84 -5.81
CA GLN A 23 11.73 -11.10 -5.10
C GLN A 23 10.71 -11.32 -3.98
N MET A 24 10.07 -10.25 -3.48
CA MET A 24 9.07 -10.32 -2.43
C MET A 24 7.80 -11.05 -2.91
N SER A 25 7.51 -10.98 -4.20
CA SER A 25 6.40 -11.73 -4.79
C SER A 25 6.62 -13.24 -4.57
N GLY A 26 5.62 -13.90 -4.02
CA GLY A 26 5.70 -15.31 -3.65
C GLY A 26 6.04 -15.54 -2.18
N GLU A 27 6.47 -14.52 -1.44
CA GLU A 27 6.72 -14.63 -0.01
C GLU A 27 5.43 -14.49 0.78
N THR A 28 5.41 -15.06 1.98
CA THR A 28 4.32 -14.86 2.94
C THR A 28 4.35 -13.42 3.44
N PHE A 29 3.17 -12.81 3.58
CA PHE A 29 3.05 -11.46 4.11
C PHE A 29 3.64 -11.35 5.52
N LYS A 30 4.08 -10.16 5.88
CA LYS A 30 4.60 -9.85 7.22
C LYS A 30 3.55 -9.05 7.98
N ASN A 31 3.17 -9.55 9.15
CA ASN A 31 2.14 -8.92 9.96
C ASN A 31 2.66 -7.66 10.63
N HIS A 32 1.78 -6.64 10.71
CA HIS A 32 2.04 -5.39 11.43
C HIS A 32 0.77 -4.93 12.12
N ILE A 33 0.94 -4.11 13.14
CA ILE A 33 -0.15 -3.58 13.96
C ILE A 33 -0.36 -2.12 13.59
N PHE A 34 -1.63 -1.74 13.41
CA PHE A 34 -2.02 -0.38 13.02
C PHE A 34 -3.09 0.16 13.95
N GLU A 35 -3.31 1.46 13.90
CA GLU A 35 -4.37 2.16 14.61
C GLU A 35 -5.56 2.42 13.69
N THR A 36 -6.77 2.22 14.19
CA THR A 36 -8.02 2.54 13.47
C THR A 36 -8.45 4.00 13.74
N LEU A 37 -9.46 4.46 13.01
CA LEU A 37 -10.04 5.79 13.22
C LEU A 37 -10.62 5.96 14.63
N SER A 38 -11.09 4.88 15.25
CA SER A 38 -11.61 4.88 16.62
C SER A 38 -10.55 4.61 17.68
N LYS A 39 -9.28 4.71 17.31
CA LYS A 39 -8.12 4.52 18.21
C LYS A 39 -7.97 3.09 18.76
N LYS A 40 -8.57 2.13 18.09
CA LYS A 40 -8.35 0.71 18.37
C LYS A 40 -7.16 0.21 17.58
N ARG A 41 -6.60 -0.92 17.99
CA ARG A 41 -5.49 -1.55 17.27
C ARG A 41 -6.01 -2.71 16.45
N LYS A 42 -5.58 -2.77 15.19
CA LYS A 42 -5.85 -3.90 14.29
C LYS A 42 -4.59 -4.33 13.59
N GLU A 43 -4.52 -5.60 13.26
CA GLU A 43 -3.36 -6.19 12.62
C GLU A 43 -3.66 -6.46 11.15
N LEU A 44 -2.62 -6.44 10.32
CA LEU A 44 -2.76 -6.75 8.90
C LEU A 44 -3.39 -8.13 8.69
N ARG A 45 -3.02 -9.12 9.51
CA ARG A 45 -3.58 -10.47 9.45
C ARG A 45 -5.10 -10.53 9.66
N ASN A 46 -5.69 -9.50 10.27
CA ASN A 46 -7.15 -9.46 10.45
C ASN A 46 -7.89 -9.28 9.11
N TYR A 47 -7.19 -8.83 8.07
CA TYR A 47 -7.76 -8.58 6.74
C TYR A 47 -7.36 -9.62 5.71
N VAL A 48 -6.28 -10.37 5.95
CA VAL A 48 -5.81 -11.42 5.05
C VAL A 48 -6.70 -12.66 5.16
N GLY A 49 -7.03 -13.27 4.04
CA GLY A 49 -7.87 -14.48 4.01
C GLY A 49 -9.37 -14.21 4.00
N LYS A 50 -9.80 -12.96 4.04
CA LYS A 50 -11.22 -12.56 4.02
C LYS A 50 -11.75 -12.35 2.61
N SER A 51 -10.88 -12.19 1.64
CA SER A 51 -11.20 -12.00 0.22
C SER A 51 -10.17 -12.72 -0.64
N LYS A 52 -10.44 -12.82 -1.94
CA LYS A 52 -9.49 -13.46 -2.87
C LYS A 52 -8.19 -12.68 -2.99
N LEU A 53 -8.29 -11.34 -3.03
CA LEU A 53 -7.14 -10.44 -3.05
C LEU A 53 -7.37 -9.28 -2.09
N LEU A 54 -6.33 -8.93 -1.34
CA LEU A 54 -6.29 -7.75 -0.50
C LEU A 54 -5.28 -6.78 -1.09
N VAL A 55 -5.72 -5.58 -1.41
CA VAL A 55 -4.83 -4.47 -1.78
C VAL A 55 -4.58 -3.62 -0.55
N VAL A 56 -3.31 -3.48 -0.19
CA VAL A 56 -2.87 -2.57 0.87
C VAL A 56 -2.32 -1.33 0.18
N ASP A 57 -3.04 -0.23 0.31
CA ASP A 57 -2.70 1.07 -0.28
C ASP A 57 -1.98 1.90 0.77
N VAL A 58 -0.69 2.18 0.56
CA VAL A 58 0.13 2.96 1.49
C VAL A 58 0.18 4.40 1.00
N TRP A 59 -0.25 5.32 1.86
CA TRP A 59 -0.45 6.73 1.49
C TRP A 59 -0.21 7.67 2.67
N ALA A 60 -0.40 8.95 2.45
CA ALA A 60 -0.45 9.97 3.50
C ALA A 60 -1.28 11.17 3.01
N SER A 61 -1.83 11.92 3.95
CA SER A 61 -2.64 13.11 3.64
C SER A 61 -1.87 14.20 2.89
N TRP A 62 -0.55 14.26 3.06
CA TRP A 62 0.34 15.22 2.42
C TRP A 62 0.88 14.76 1.06
N CYS A 63 0.52 13.57 0.63
CA CYS A 63 1.03 12.98 -0.61
C CYS A 63 0.10 13.31 -1.78
N GLY A 64 0.50 14.27 -2.63
CA GLY A 64 -0.28 14.67 -3.80
C GLY A 64 -0.61 13.53 -4.76
N PRO A 65 0.39 12.76 -5.22
CA PRO A 65 0.13 11.62 -6.10
C PRO A 65 -0.77 10.54 -5.49
N CYS A 66 -0.68 10.30 -4.17
CA CYS A 66 -1.56 9.39 -3.45
C CYS A 66 -3.02 9.84 -3.56
N LYS A 67 -3.26 11.13 -3.34
CA LYS A 67 -4.61 11.71 -3.38
C LYS A 67 -5.20 11.68 -4.78
N LYS A 68 -4.40 11.87 -5.81
CA LYS A 68 -4.84 11.75 -7.22
C LYS A 68 -5.29 10.35 -7.57
N GLU A 69 -4.69 9.35 -6.96
CA GLU A 69 -5.01 7.94 -7.19
C GLU A 69 -6.35 7.53 -6.57
N ILE A 70 -6.80 8.21 -5.50
CA ILE A 70 -7.99 7.80 -4.74
C ILE A 70 -9.25 7.66 -5.60
N PRO A 71 -9.62 8.62 -6.48
CA PRO A 71 -10.82 8.45 -7.30
C PRO A 71 -10.76 7.19 -8.18
N HIS A 72 -9.59 6.87 -8.70
CA HIS A 72 -9.37 5.69 -9.54
C HIS A 72 -9.46 4.40 -8.72
N LEU A 73 -8.92 4.40 -7.49
CA LEU A 73 -9.05 3.27 -6.56
C LEU A 73 -10.50 3.05 -6.15
N LYS A 74 -11.27 4.11 -5.94
CA LYS A 74 -12.70 4.00 -5.61
C LYS A 74 -13.46 3.31 -6.74
N LYS A 75 -13.16 3.65 -8.00
CA LYS A 75 -13.76 2.99 -9.15
C LYS A 75 -13.34 1.52 -9.23
N VAL A 76 -12.07 1.22 -9.03
CA VAL A 76 -11.58 -0.16 -8.98
C VAL A 76 -12.32 -0.96 -7.90
N TYR A 77 -12.45 -0.38 -6.73
CA TYR A 77 -13.18 -1.03 -5.64
C TYR A 77 -14.63 -1.37 -6.04
N ASP A 78 -15.34 -0.42 -6.60
CA ASP A 78 -16.71 -0.64 -7.06
C ASP A 78 -16.81 -1.75 -8.11
N ASP A 79 -15.86 -1.78 -9.05
CA ASP A 79 -15.87 -2.75 -10.15
C ASP A 79 -15.47 -4.17 -9.71
N TYR A 80 -14.65 -4.32 -8.66
CA TYR A 80 -14.04 -5.61 -8.29
C TYR A 80 -14.42 -6.15 -6.91
N LYS A 81 -15.08 -5.37 -6.06
CA LYS A 81 -15.44 -5.82 -4.70
C LYS A 81 -16.30 -7.09 -4.71
N ASP A 82 -17.21 -7.23 -5.66
CA ASP A 82 -18.05 -8.41 -5.80
C ASP A 82 -17.35 -9.56 -6.52
N LYS A 83 -16.14 -9.32 -7.01
CA LYS A 83 -15.29 -10.34 -7.67
C LYS A 83 -14.21 -10.90 -6.76
N GLY A 84 -14.14 -10.43 -5.52
CA GLY A 84 -13.21 -10.92 -4.53
C GLY A 84 -12.10 -9.97 -4.13
N LEU A 85 -12.23 -8.67 -4.44
CA LEU A 85 -11.28 -7.64 -4.02
C LEU A 85 -11.68 -7.02 -2.69
N SER A 86 -10.72 -6.87 -1.79
CA SER A 86 -10.81 -5.94 -0.66
C SER A 86 -9.64 -4.97 -0.71
N ILE A 87 -9.83 -3.80 -0.12
CA ILE A 87 -8.79 -2.76 -0.01
C ILE A 87 -8.71 -2.32 1.45
N VAL A 88 -7.50 -2.08 1.95
CA VAL A 88 -7.27 -1.30 3.17
C VAL A 88 -6.26 -0.22 2.82
N SER A 89 -6.46 0.99 3.32
CA SER A 89 -5.47 2.05 3.20
C SER A 89 -4.72 2.19 4.52
N VAL A 90 -3.39 2.21 4.43
CA VAL A 90 -2.50 2.41 5.57
C VAL A 90 -1.81 3.76 5.41
N SER A 91 -2.17 4.71 6.26
CA SER A 91 -1.53 6.02 6.28
C SER A 91 -0.25 5.99 7.10
N ILE A 92 0.79 6.64 6.57
CA ILE A 92 2.03 6.89 7.31
C ILE A 92 2.07 8.31 7.89
N ASP A 93 0.92 8.98 7.98
CA ASP A 93 0.82 10.29 8.62
C ASP A 93 1.29 10.22 10.07
N ASP A 94 2.08 11.20 10.50
CA ASP A 94 2.43 11.39 11.92
C ASP A 94 1.36 12.19 12.66
N SER A 95 0.50 12.92 11.94
CA SER A 95 -0.60 13.70 12.51
C SER A 95 -1.92 12.95 12.39
N ASP A 96 -2.46 12.50 13.51
CA ASP A 96 -3.78 11.88 13.59
C ASP A 96 -4.88 12.80 13.04
N LYS A 97 -4.79 14.10 13.38
CA LYS A 97 -5.76 15.11 12.91
C LYS A 97 -5.77 15.24 11.40
N LYS A 98 -4.61 15.40 10.78
CA LYS A 98 -4.50 15.54 9.31
C LYS A 98 -4.96 14.29 8.58
N TRP A 99 -4.65 13.12 9.13
CA TRP A 99 -5.13 11.86 8.59
C TRP A 99 -6.65 11.79 8.60
N LYS A 100 -7.28 12.07 9.74
CA LYS A 100 -8.74 12.03 9.87
C LYS A 100 -9.43 13.04 8.95
N GLU A 101 -8.89 14.25 8.84
CA GLU A 101 -9.42 15.27 7.93
C GLU A 101 -9.41 14.78 6.48
N ALA A 102 -8.32 14.14 6.05
CA ALA A 102 -8.19 13.62 4.70
C ALA A 102 -9.13 12.43 4.46
N VAL A 103 -9.25 11.52 5.43
CA VAL A 103 -10.18 10.38 5.35
C VAL A 103 -11.62 10.89 5.18
N ASP A 104 -12.02 11.89 5.95
CA ASP A 104 -13.36 12.48 5.85
C ASP A 104 -13.57 13.13 4.47
N LYS A 105 -12.56 13.82 3.96
CA LYS A 105 -12.64 14.52 2.68
C LYS A 105 -12.78 13.57 1.50
N PHE A 106 -12.02 12.48 1.49
CA PHE A 106 -11.95 11.61 0.31
C PHE A 106 -12.96 10.47 0.31
N GLU A 107 -13.64 10.23 1.44
CA GLU A 107 -14.75 9.26 1.53
C GLU A 107 -14.44 7.90 0.90
N MET A 108 -13.30 7.32 1.26
CA MET A 108 -12.91 5.99 0.80
C MET A 108 -13.77 4.92 1.48
N PRO A 109 -14.49 4.05 0.74
CA PRO A 109 -15.46 3.11 1.34
C PRO A 109 -14.84 1.84 1.91
N TRP A 110 -13.55 1.81 2.16
CA TRP A 110 -12.84 0.67 2.75
C TRP A 110 -12.13 1.08 4.05
N GLU A 111 -11.60 0.11 4.75
CA GLU A 111 -10.96 0.30 6.05
C GLU A 111 -9.76 1.24 5.97
N GLN A 112 -9.68 2.14 6.94
CA GLN A 112 -8.60 3.11 7.07
C GLN A 112 -7.78 2.81 8.32
N LEU A 113 -6.48 2.64 8.13
CA LEU A 113 -5.52 2.34 9.19
C LEU A 113 -4.37 3.34 9.12
N ARG A 114 -3.67 3.50 10.25
CA ARG A 114 -2.49 4.36 10.33
C ARG A 114 -1.40 3.68 11.16
N THR A 115 -0.15 3.89 10.78
CA THR A 115 0.99 3.56 11.63
C THR A 115 0.95 4.48 12.85
N SER A 116 0.87 3.93 14.07
CA SER A 116 0.57 4.72 15.27
C SER A 116 1.81 5.34 15.93
N SER A 117 3.02 5.00 15.48
CA SER A 117 4.28 5.55 15.97
C SER A 117 5.34 5.52 14.87
N ASN A 118 6.41 6.31 15.07
CA ASN A 118 7.56 6.28 14.16
C ASN A 118 8.22 4.91 14.11
N GLU A 119 8.25 4.20 15.22
CA GLU A 119 8.82 2.84 15.28
C GLU A 119 8.01 1.86 14.44
N GLU A 120 6.68 1.88 14.59
CA GLU A 120 5.79 1.03 13.81
C GLU A 120 5.84 1.37 12.32
N MET A 121 5.89 2.67 11.99
CA MET A 121 6.05 3.12 10.61
C MET A 121 7.35 2.59 9.99
N LYS A 122 8.47 2.76 10.68
CA LYS A 122 9.78 2.30 10.19
C LYS A 122 9.83 0.79 10.04
N SER A 123 9.25 0.06 10.97
CA SER A 123 9.18 -1.41 10.93
C SER A 123 8.37 -1.87 9.71
N PHE A 124 7.20 -1.28 9.50
CA PHE A 124 6.33 -1.60 8.37
C PHE A 124 7.00 -1.25 7.04
N MET A 125 7.49 -0.04 6.90
CA MET A 125 8.14 0.42 5.67
C MET A 125 9.41 -0.38 5.37
N GLY A 126 10.18 -0.71 6.40
CA GLY A 126 11.39 -1.53 6.26
C GLY A 126 11.09 -2.94 5.78
N ASP A 127 10.13 -3.61 6.40
CA ASP A 127 9.75 -4.98 6.04
C ASP A 127 9.23 -5.09 4.61
N TYR A 128 8.52 -4.09 4.13
CA TYR A 128 7.95 -4.08 2.77
C TYR A 128 8.77 -3.27 1.78
N LEU A 129 9.96 -2.82 2.17
CA LEU A 129 10.91 -2.09 1.31
C LEU A 129 10.27 -0.85 0.67
N ILE A 130 9.44 -0.14 1.46
CA ILE A 130 8.74 1.05 0.99
C ILE A 130 9.70 2.23 1.02
N GLY A 131 10.12 2.69 -0.17
CA GLY A 131 11.05 3.82 -0.31
C GLY A 131 10.36 5.13 -0.61
N GLY A 132 9.06 5.11 -0.91
CA GLY A 132 8.25 6.28 -1.23
C GLY A 132 6.80 5.86 -1.40
N ILE A 133 5.90 6.85 -1.42
CA ILE A 133 4.47 6.63 -1.60
C ILE A 133 3.95 7.42 -2.80
N PRO A 134 2.87 6.99 -3.48
CA PRO A 134 2.06 5.81 -3.17
C PRO A 134 2.80 4.49 -3.39
N HIS A 135 2.48 3.51 -2.56
CA HIS A 135 3.04 2.17 -2.63
C HIS A 135 1.90 1.17 -2.42
N MET A 136 1.97 0.03 -3.07
CA MET A 136 0.89 -0.94 -3.02
C MET A 136 1.44 -2.33 -2.73
N ILE A 137 0.76 -3.05 -1.85
CA ILE A 137 1.06 -4.45 -1.56
C ILE A 137 -0.21 -5.23 -1.83
N ILE A 138 -0.12 -6.30 -2.61
CA ILE A 138 -1.27 -7.14 -2.94
C ILE A 138 -1.02 -8.54 -2.41
N ILE A 139 -1.95 -9.04 -1.61
CA ILE A 139 -1.83 -10.31 -0.89
C ILE A 139 -3.00 -11.20 -1.28
N ASP A 140 -2.73 -12.46 -1.61
CA ASP A 140 -3.78 -13.40 -1.97
C ASP A 140 -4.44 -14.01 -0.73
N LYS A 141 -5.44 -14.86 -0.94
CA LYS A 141 -6.23 -15.46 0.13
C LYS A 141 -5.40 -16.34 1.07
N GLU A 142 -4.33 -16.94 0.59
CA GLU A 142 -3.42 -17.77 1.36
C GLU A 142 -2.35 -16.96 2.11
N GLY A 143 -2.36 -15.65 1.97
CA GLY A 143 -1.38 -14.78 2.63
C GLY A 143 -0.08 -14.62 1.85
N ILE A 144 -0.07 -14.95 0.57
CA ILE A 144 1.10 -14.82 -0.29
C ILE A 144 1.08 -13.47 -0.97
N ILE A 145 2.20 -12.77 -0.95
CA ILE A 145 2.36 -11.49 -1.66
C ILE A 145 2.44 -11.78 -3.15
N VAL A 146 1.52 -11.20 -3.92
CA VAL A 146 1.50 -11.33 -5.38
C VAL A 146 2.07 -10.10 -6.07
N TYR A 147 2.18 -8.98 -5.36
CA TYR A 147 2.82 -7.76 -5.85
C TYR A 147 3.21 -6.87 -4.67
N ALA A 148 4.35 -6.17 -4.80
CA ALA A 148 4.77 -5.11 -3.89
C ALA A 148 5.57 -4.06 -4.68
N GLY A 149 5.17 -2.80 -4.59
CA GLY A 149 5.86 -1.73 -5.31
C GLY A 149 5.00 -0.50 -5.55
N SER A 150 5.48 0.41 -6.39
CA SER A 150 4.82 1.67 -6.72
C SER A 150 4.51 1.82 -8.22
N ALA A 151 4.66 0.76 -9.00
CA ALA A 151 4.46 0.81 -10.45
C ALA A 151 3.00 0.60 -10.88
N LEU A 152 2.20 -0.13 -10.10
CA LEU A 152 0.79 -0.38 -10.45
C LEU A 152 -0.08 0.81 -10.06
N ARG A 153 -0.64 1.48 -11.06
CA ARG A 153 -1.52 2.63 -10.88
C ARG A 153 -2.89 2.31 -11.45
N ALA A 154 -3.94 2.57 -10.65
CA ALA A 154 -5.32 2.47 -11.11
C ALA A 154 -5.61 3.51 -12.18
N GLU A 155 -5.03 4.70 -12.05
CA GLU A 155 -5.15 5.79 -13.04
C GLU A 155 -4.77 5.35 -14.45
N LYS A 156 -3.75 4.49 -14.59
CA LYS A 156 -3.23 4.03 -15.88
C LYS A 156 -3.74 2.64 -16.28
N GLY A 157 -4.65 2.07 -15.53
CA GLY A 157 -5.20 0.75 -15.82
C GLY A 157 -4.30 -0.44 -15.48
N GLN A 158 -3.13 -0.20 -14.93
CA GLN A 158 -2.16 -1.26 -14.61
C GLN A 158 -2.67 -2.18 -13.49
N LEU A 159 -3.27 -1.59 -12.45
CA LEU A 159 -3.88 -2.37 -11.37
C LEU A 159 -5.01 -3.25 -11.90
N GLN A 160 -5.89 -2.68 -12.74
CA GLN A 160 -7.00 -3.40 -13.34
C GLN A 160 -6.53 -4.61 -14.16
N ASN A 161 -5.43 -4.47 -14.90
CA ASN A 161 -4.86 -5.58 -15.68
C ASN A 161 -4.46 -6.75 -14.77
N LEU A 162 -3.81 -6.45 -13.65
CA LEU A 162 -3.45 -7.49 -12.67
C LEU A 162 -4.69 -8.12 -12.04
N LEU A 163 -5.67 -7.31 -11.66
CA LEU A 163 -6.92 -7.81 -11.06
C LEU A 163 -7.70 -8.69 -12.04
N ASN A 164 -7.77 -8.31 -13.30
CA ASN A 164 -8.43 -9.11 -14.33
C ASN A 164 -7.76 -10.49 -14.51
N GLU A 165 -6.45 -10.54 -14.38
CA GLU A 165 -5.70 -11.79 -14.45
C GLU A 165 -5.95 -12.67 -13.22
N LYS A 166 -5.95 -12.08 -12.02
CA LYS A 166 -6.02 -12.82 -10.75
C LYS A 166 -7.44 -13.15 -10.29
N LEU A 167 -8.43 -12.38 -10.71
CA LEU A 167 -9.82 -12.51 -10.25
C LEU A 167 -10.76 -13.12 -11.31
N LYS A 168 -10.21 -13.84 -12.23
CA LYS A 168 -11.03 -14.58 -13.21
C LYS A 168 -11.91 -15.63 -12.57
#